data_d80938c7ae029767a866bf52dc570327
#
_entry.id   d80938c7ae029767a866bf52dc570327
#
_cell.length_a   1.000
_cell.length_b   1.000
_cell.length_c   1.000
_cell.angle_alpha   90.00
_cell.angle_beta   90.00
_cell.angle_gamma   90.00
#
_symmetry.space_group_name_H-M   'P 1'
#
loop_
_entity.id
_entity.type
_entity.pdbx_description
1 polymer ?
#
loop_
_entity_poly.entity_id
_entity_poly.type
_entity_poly.pdbx_seq_one_letter_code
_entity_poly.pdbx_strand_id
1 'polypeptide(L)'
;MRSGEPTAEEQIAGLKEQLAHAQRMAALGELVGTTTHEFNNVLMTILNYAKLGLRHKDEATRDKALEKIMSAAQRAEKITNSVLGLARNRKQEFAPTHLAQILQESLVLLEREMQKYRVALRCEFAEVPPVRAIGNQIQQVLLNLMTNARQAMPDGGELVLRLNRDASGSAVNLTIRDSGSGISREQLPKIFDRFYSTKNGPDESGKGGTGVGLSTCKDIIDAHGGRIRVESTVGKGTAFTVQLPVYQEKAKLDGPTPITKLGIPIGQR
;
A
#
# COMPACT_ATOMS: atom_id res chain seq x y z
N MET A 1 -35.00 19.30 -25.74
CA MET A 1 -34.22 18.24 -25.05
C MET A 1 -33.67 18.87 -23.78
N ARG A 2 -34.25 18.59 -22.62
CA ARG A 2 -33.73 19.06 -21.31
C ARG A 2 -32.65 18.05 -20.91
N SER A 3 -31.41 18.48 -20.91
CA SER A 3 -30.31 17.75 -20.26
C SER A 3 -30.65 17.66 -18.77
N GLY A 4 -30.94 16.45 -18.29
CA GLY A 4 -31.24 16.23 -16.88
C GLY A 4 -30.07 16.66 -16.02
N GLU A 5 -30.36 17.49 -15.00
CA GLU A 5 -29.39 17.78 -13.95
C GLU A 5 -29.02 16.43 -13.28
N PRO A 6 -27.74 16.22 -12.95
CA PRO A 6 -27.31 14.98 -12.29
C PRO A 6 -28.04 14.82 -10.95
N THR A 7 -28.49 13.64 -10.64
CA THR A 7 -29.18 13.34 -9.39
C THR A 7 -28.26 13.62 -8.18
N ALA A 8 -28.84 13.86 -7.02
CA ALA A 8 -28.07 14.07 -5.79
C ALA A 8 -27.09 12.91 -5.51
N GLU A 9 -27.46 11.67 -5.86
CA GLU A 9 -26.60 10.49 -5.74
C GLU A 9 -25.42 10.53 -6.73
N GLU A 10 -25.64 10.98 -7.97
CA GLU A 10 -24.57 11.15 -8.96
C GLU A 10 -23.61 12.28 -8.57
N GLN A 11 -24.14 13.39 -8.03
CA GLN A 11 -23.32 14.48 -7.50
C GLN A 11 -22.48 14.04 -6.30
N ILE A 12 -23.04 13.28 -5.35
CA ILE A 12 -22.34 12.71 -4.20
C ILE A 12 -21.27 11.73 -4.66
N ALA A 13 -21.55 10.89 -5.66
CA ALA A 13 -20.57 9.97 -6.24
C ALA A 13 -19.41 10.74 -6.88
N GLY A 14 -19.68 11.76 -7.66
CA GLY A 14 -18.67 12.62 -8.27
C GLY A 14 -17.80 13.38 -7.26
N LEU A 15 -18.42 13.92 -6.20
CA LEU A 15 -17.68 14.59 -5.12
C LEU A 15 -16.80 13.61 -4.33
N LYS A 16 -17.26 12.38 -4.08
CA LYS A 16 -16.46 11.34 -3.45
C LYS A 16 -15.23 10.96 -4.30
N GLU A 17 -15.41 10.89 -5.62
CA GLU A 17 -14.29 10.58 -6.55
C GLU A 17 -13.28 11.73 -6.58
N GLN A 18 -13.73 12.99 -6.63
CA GLN A 18 -12.86 14.16 -6.57
C GLN A 18 -12.10 14.23 -5.24
N LEU A 19 -12.78 13.96 -4.12
CA LEU A 19 -12.15 13.91 -2.80
C LEU A 19 -11.10 12.80 -2.73
N ALA A 20 -11.40 11.60 -3.22
CA ALA A 20 -10.44 10.49 -3.28
C ALA A 20 -9.25 10.82 -4.19
N HIS A 21 -9.46 11.56 -5.28
CA HIS A 21 -8.39 12.04 -6.15
C HIS A 21 -7.51 13.08 -5.44
N ALA A 22 -8.13 14.08 -4.80
CA ALA A 22 -7.40 15.10 -4.04
C ALA A 22 -6.59 14.50 -2.88
N GLN A 23 -7.14 13.51 -2.18
CA GLN A 23 -6.44 12.77 -1.12
C GLN A 23 -5.25 11.97 -1.66
N ARG A 24 -5.40 11.33 -2.82
CA ARG A 24 -4.28 10.65 -3.51
C ARG A 24 -3.19 11.63 -3.90
N MET A 25 -3.56 12.82 -4.41
CA MET A 25 -2.60 13.87 -4.75
C MET A 25 -1.90 14.43 -3.51
N ALA A 26 -2.60 14.57 -2.39
CA ALA A 26 -1.99 15.01 -1.13
C ALA A 26 -0.99 13.95 -0.60
N ALA A 27 -1.36 12.67 -0.59
CA ALA A 27 -0.47 11.57 -0.23
C ALA A 27 0.72 11.47 -1.19
N LEU A 28 0.50 11.64 -2.50
CA LEU A 28 1.56 11.72 -3.50
C LEU A 28 2.45 12.94 -3.28
N GLY A 29 1.88 14.10 -2.97
CA GLY A 29 2.64 15.32 -2.64
C GLY A 29 3.55 15.15 -1.43
N GLU A 30 3.07 14.45 -0.40
CA GLU A 30 3.87 14.09 0.77
C GLU A 30 5.03 13.14 0.41
N LEU A 31 4.77 12.18 -0.47
CA LEU A 31 5.79 11.25 -0.98
C LEU A 31 6.72 11.88 -2.01
N VAL A 32 6.25 12.83 -2.84
CA VAL A 32 7.05 13.47 -3.90
C VAL A 32 8.27 14.20 -3.32
N GLY A 33 8.12 14.89 -2.19
CA GLY A 33 9.27 15.53 -1.53
C GLY A 33 10.36 14.51 -1.18
N THR A 34 9.99 13.41 -0.55
CA THR A 34 10.90 12.32 -0.16
C THR A 34 11.45 11.60 -1.39
N THR A 35 10.59 11.30 -2.35
CA THR A 35 10.96 10.59 -3.58
C THR A 35 11.88 11.41 -4.48
N THR A 36 11.69 12.73 -4.57
CA THR A 36 12.60 13.62 -5.34
C THR A 36 13.99 13.63 -4.71
N HIS A 37 14.08 13.69 -3.41
CA HIS A 37 15.36 13.58 -2.70
C HIS A 37 16.00 12.21 -2.91
N GLU A 38 15.24 11.12 -2.90
CA GLU A 38 15.76 9.78 -3.19
C GLU A 38 16.26 9.65 -4.61
N PHE A 39 15.49 10.16 -5.58
CA PHE A 39 15.88 10.12 -6.98
C PHE A 39 17.19 10.89 -7.23
N ASN A 40 17.33 12.08 -6.65
CA ASN A 40 18.56 12.86 -6.71
C ASN A 40 19.74 12.13 -6.09
N ASN A 41 19.56 11.41 -4.98
CA ASN A 41 20.63 10.63 -4.35
C ASN A 41 21.06 9.42 -5.18
N VAL A 42 20.11 8.75 -5.84
CA VAL A 42 20.42 7.68 -6.79
C VAL A 42 21.23 8.22 -7.94
N LEU A 43 20.84 9.36 -8.53
CA LEU A 43 21.58 10.03 -9.59
C LEU A 43 22.99 10.42 -9.13
N MET A 44 23.13 11.00 -7.93
CA MET A 44 24.44 11.34 -7.36
C MET A 44 25.32 10.11 -7.14
N THR A 45 24.73 8.99 -6.72
CA THR A 45 25.46 7.72 -6.58
C THR A 45 25.97 7.25 -7.93
N ILE A 46 25.13 7.24 -8.96
CA ILE A 46 25.52 6.86 -10.34
C ILE A 46 26.67 7.76 -10.83
N LEU A 47 26.50 9.07 -10.69
CA LEU A 47 27.52 10.04 -11.14
C LEU A 47 28.86 9.88 -10.40
N ASN A 48 28.84 9.66 -9.09
CA ASN A 48 30.05 9.51 -8.28
C ASN A 48 30.80 8.22 -8.64
N TYR A 49 30.09 7.09 -8.78
CA TYR A 49 30.73 5.84 -9.18
C TYR A 49 31.15 5.84 -10.65
N ALA A 50 30.44 6.50 -11.54
CA ALA A 50 30.88 6.71 -12.91
C ALA A 50 32.21 7.51 -12.98
N LYS A 51 32.31 8.62 -12.22
CA LYS A 51 33.57 9.39 -12.09
C LYS A 51 34.69 8.55 -11.48
N LEU A 52 34.39 7.71 -10.48
CA LEU A 52 35.37 6.80 -9.88
C LEU A 52 35.90 5.81 -10.91
N GLY A 53 35.02 5.11 -11.63
CA GLY A 53 35.41 4.15 -12.66
C GLY A 53 36.16 4.76 -13.81
N LEU A 54 35.91 6.04 -14.17
CA LEU A 54 36.68 6.76 -15.19
C LEU A 54 38.09 7.17 -14.72
N ARG A 55 38.27 7.45 -13.42
CA ARG A 55 39.56 7.87 -12.84
C ARG A 55 40.51 6.70 -12.60
N HIS A 56 39.97 5.55 -12.22
CA HIS A 56 40.75 4.36 -11.90
C HIS A 56 40.86 3.41 -13.06
N LYS A 57 42.11 2.92 -13.31
CA LYS A 57 42.38 2.02 -14.43
C LYS A 57 42.41 0.55 -14.03
N ASP A 58 42.41 0.26 -12.71
CA ASP A 58 42.39 -1.10 -12.20
C ASP A 58 40.95 -1.70 -12.37
N GLU A 59 40.93 -2.97 -12.78
CA GLU A 59 39.73 -3.70 -13.13
C GLU A 59 38.79 -3.86 -11.90
N ALA A 60 39.34 -4.17 -10.74
CA ALA A 60 38.56 -4.40 -9.53
C ALA A 60 37.78 -3.16 -9.07
N THR A 61 38.41 -1.96 -9.15
CA THR A 61 37.73 -0.70 -8.82
C THR A 61 36.67 -0.36 -9.85
N ARG A 62 36.91 -0.63 -11.13
CA ARG A 62 35.93 -0.38 -12.21
C ARG A 62 34.74 -1.30 -12.11
N ASP A 63 34.95 -2.60 -11.83
CA ASP A 63 33.88 -3.56 -11.67
C ASP A 63 33.01 -3.20 -10.47
N LYS A 64 33.61 -2.87 -9.33
CA LYS A 64 32.87 -2.37 -8.17
C LYS A 64 32.08 -1.11 -8.45
N ALA A 65 32.62 -0.19 -9.26
CA ALA A 65 31.92 1.03 -9.67
C ALA A 65 30.70 0.69 -10.54
N LEU A 66 30.86 -0.22 -11.51
CA LEU A 66 29.78 -0.67 -12.39
C LEU A 66 28.67 -1.40 -11.60
N GLU A 67 29.02 -2.28 -10.66
CA GLU A 67 28.04 -2.92 -9.77
C GLU A 67 27.22 -1.90 -8.97
N LYS A 68 27.89 -0.87 -8.44
CA LYS A 68 27.20 0.21 -7.68
C LYS A 68 26.31 1.05 -8.57
N ILE A 69 26.71 1.34 -9.81
CA ILE A 69 25.89 2.04 -10.80
C ILE A 69 24.66 1.22 -11.13
N MET A 70 24.84 -0.07 -11.41
CA MET A 70 23.73 -0.98 -11.75
C MET A 70 22.74 -1.12 -10.60
N SER A 71 23.20 -1.30 -9.38
CA SER A 71 22.36 -1.34 -8.17
C SER A 71 21.57 -0.03 -7.98
N ALA A 72 22.22 1.12 -8.18
CA ALA A 72 21.57 2.42 -8.10
C ALA A 72 20.51 2.61 -9.19
N ALA A 73 20.81 2.21 -10.45
CA ALA A 73 19.84 2.27 -11.55
C ALA A 73 18.60 1.40 -11.31
N GLN A 74 18.79 0.17 -10.82
CA GLN A 74 17.70 -0.73 -10.44
C GLN A 74 16.84 -0.14 -9.30
N ARG A 75 17.47 0.57 -8.37
CA ARG A 75 16.73 1.29 -7.32
C ARG A 75 15.90 2.44 -7.90
N ALA A 76 16.44 3.24 -8.84
CA ALA A 76 15.70 4.29 -9.54
C ALA A 76 14.47 3.72 -10.27
N GLU A 77 14.64 2.60 -10.96
CA GLU A 77 13.54 1.90 -11.64
C GLU A 77 12.43 1.50 -10.67
N LYS A 78 12.78 0.91 -9.53
CA LYS A 78 11.81 0.53 -8.49
C LYS A 78 11.06 1.75 -7.95
N ILE A 79 11.76 2.85 -7.63
CA ILE A 79 11.15 4.10 -7.17
C ILE A 79 10.17 4.64 -8.23
N THR A 80 10.59 4.71 -9.48
CA THR A 80 9.78 5.22 -10.60
C THR A 80 8.53 4.35 -10.79
N ASN A 81 8.66 3.04 -10.77
CA ASN A 81 7.53 2.11 -10.91
C ASN A 81 6.55 2.23 -9.75
N SER A 82 7.02 2.43 -8.52
CA SER A 82 6.18 2.62 -7.34
C SER A 82 5.40 3.93 -7.39
N VAL A 83 6.05 5.04 -7.80
CA VAL A 83 5.38 6.34 -7.97
C VAL A 83 4.38 6.31 -9.12
N LEU A 84 4.75 5.71 -10.25
CA LEU A 84 3.83 5.50 -11.37
C LEU A 84 2.67 4.57 -11.01
N GLY A 85 2.89 3.60 -10.13
CA GLY A 85 1.84 2.73 -9.59
C GLY A 85 0.78 3.52 -8.83
N LEU A 86 1.18 4.50 -8.02
CA LEU A 86 0.29 5.41 -7.30
C LEU A 86 -0.43 6.41 -8.22
N ALA A 87 0.29 6.93 -9.24
CA ALA A 87 -0.23 7.92 -10.18
C ALA A 87 -1.08 7.29 -11.31
N ARG A 88 -0.79 6.05 -11.70
CA ARG A 88 -1.54 5.36 -12.76
C ARG A 88 -2.96 5.09 -12.28
N ASN A 89 -3.90 5.68 -12.98
CA ASN A 89 -5.31 5.27 -13.01
C ASN A 89 -5.42 3.90 -13.71
N ARG A 90 -4.74 2.85 -13.17
CA ARG A 90 -5.09 1.48 -13.56
C ARG A 90 -6.56 1.34 -13.21
N LYS A 91 -7.37 0.87 -14.17
CA LYS A 91 -8.78 0.56 -14.00
C LYS A 91 -9.03 0.16 -12.55
N GLN A 92 -9.93 0.88 -11.87
CA GLN A 92 -10.28 0.60 -10.46
C GLN A 92 -11.06 -0.72 -10.39
N GLU A 93 -10.45 -1.79 -10.90
CA GLU A 93 -11.05 -3.10 -10.96
C GLU A 93 -10.39 -4.01 -9.92
N PHE A 94 -11.22 -4.74 -9.23
CA PHE A 94 -10.78 -5.80 -8.34
C PHE A 94 -10.08 -6.90 -9.14
N ALA A 95 -8.86 -7.20 -8.80
CA ALA A 95 -8.04 -8.23 -9.44
C ALA A 95 -7.35 -9.12 -8.39
N PRO A 96 -6.90 -10.33 -8.80
CA PRO A 96 -5.98 -11.12 -7.97
C PRO A 96 -4.75 -10.28 -7.64
N THR A 97 -4.51 -10.07 -6.36
CA THR A 97 -3.47 -9.14 -5.87
C THR A 97 -2.58 -9.83 -4.85
N HIS A 98 -1.26 -9.85 -5.09
CA HIS A 98 -0.27 -10.42 -4.19
C HIS A 98 0.20 -9.39 -3.17
N LEU A 99 -0.23 -9.51 -1.91
CA LEU A 99 0.07 -8.54 -0.87
C LEU A 99 1.57 -8.44 -0.55
N ALA A 100 2.31 -9.55 -0.63
CA ALA A 100 3.75 -9.56 -0.40
C ALA A 100 4.50 -8.64 -1.39
N GLN A 101 4.08 -8.63 -2.66
CA GLN A 101 4.67 -7.77 -3.68
C GLN A 101 4.40 -6.30 -3.38
N ILE A 102 3.13 -5.93 -3.06
CA ILE A 102 2.78 -4.53 -2.74
C ILE A 102 3.51 -4.05 -1.49
N LEU A 103 3.68 -4.93 -0.48
CA LEU A 103 4.47 -4.64 0.72
C LEU A 103 5.93 -4.32 0.35
N GLN A 104 6.57 -5.14 -0.47
CA GLN A 104 7.94 -4.92 -0.91
C GLN A 104 8.09 -3.61 -1.69
N GLU A 105 7.18 -3.32 -2.62
CA GLU A 105 7.16 -2.07 -3.38
C GLU A 105 6.98 -0.85 -2.46
N SER A 106 6.11 -0.96 -1.45
CA SER A 106 5.87 0.12 -0.47
C SER A 106 7.07 0.35 0.45
N LEU A 107 7.76 -0.72 0.85
CA LEU A 107 8.97 -0.64 1.68
C LEU A 107 10.10 0.10 0.95
N VAL A 108 10.26 -0.10 -0.36
CA VAL A 108 11.26 0.63 -1.16
C VAL A 108 11.07 2.14 -1.04
N LEU A 109 9.83 2.62 -0.99
CA LEU A 109 9.52 4.06 -0.88
C LEU A 109 9.84 4.63 0.51
N LEU A 110 9.73 3.81 1.56
CA LEU A 110 9.87 4.25 2.95
C LEU A 110 11.21 3.86 3.59
N GLU A 111 12.03 3.03 2.91
CA GLU A 111 13.28 2.49 3.45
C GLU A 111 14.18 3.58 4.03
N ARG A 112 14.36 4.66 3.28
CA ARG A 112 15.23 5.76 3.69
C ARG A 112 14.67 6.56 4.86
N GLU A 113 13.35 6.77 4.90
CA GLU A 113 12.71 7.41 6.06
C GLU A 113 12.88 6.53 7.30
N MET A 114 12.70 5.22 7.18
CA MET A 114 12.94 4.28 8.27
C MET A 114 14.39 4.35 8.75
N GLN A 115 15.36 4.36 7.85
CA GLN A 115 16.79 4.52 8.19
C GLN A 115 17.07 5.86 8.86
N LYS A 116 16.54 6.97 8.31
CA LYS A 116 16.73 8.33 8.86
C LYS A 116 16.26 8.42 10.31
N TYR A 117 15.12 7.81 10.61
CA TYR A 117 14.53 7.82 11.96
C TYR A 117 14.93 6.59 12.80
N ARG A 118 15.95 5.83 12.39
CA ARG A 118 16.48 4.65 13.10
C ARG A 118 15.42 3.60 13.43
N VAL A 119 14.46 3.41 12.53
CA VAL A 119 13.44 2.38 12.66
C VAL A 119 13.94 1.09 12.03
N ALA A 120 14.10 0.05 12.86
CA ALA A 120 14.44 -1.28 12.39
C ALA A 120 13.21 -1.95 11.74
N LEU A 121 13.41 -2.55 10.56
CA LEU A 121 12.35 -3.27 9.84
C LEU A 121 12.50 -4.78 10.06
N ARG A 122 11.39 -5.42 10.46
CA ARG A 122 11.29 -6.87 10.57
C ARG A 122 10.12 -7.37 9.75
N CYS A 123 10.40 -8.23 8.76
CA CYS A 123 9.40 -8.78 7.85
C CYS A 123 9.21 -10.28 8.12
N GLU A 124 7.96 -10.68 8.37
CA GLU A 124 7.55 -12.06 8.64
C GLU A 124 6.44 -12.42 7.63
N PHE A 125 6.82 -12.79 6.42
CA PHE A 125 5.89 -13.08 5.33
C PHE A 125 5.77 -14.59 5.14
N ALA A 126 4.61 -15.14 5.51
CA ALA A 126 4.23 -16.48 5.11
C ALA A 126 3.76 -16.46 3.64
N GLU A 127 3.80 -17.62 3.00
CA GLU A 127 3.17 -17.80 1.70
C GLU A 127 1.65 -17.73 1.85
N VAL A 128 1.03 -16.80 1.10
CA VAL A 128 -0.40 -16.54 1.15
C VAL A 128 -0.97 -16.46 -0.26
N PRO A 129 -2.22 -16.89 -0.45
CA PRO A 129 -2.89 -16.74 -1.74
C PRO A 129 -3.13 -15.26 -2.08
N PRO A 130 -3.35 -14.93 -3.37
CA PRO A 130 -3.75 -13.60 -3.77
C PRO A 130 -5.09 -13.23 -3.12
N VAL A 131 -5.27 -11.94 -2.82
CA VAL A 131 -6.53 -11.36 -2.35
C VAL A 131 -7.27 -10.68 -3.49
N ARG A 132 -8.59 -10.53 -3.35
CA ARG A 132 -9.39 -9.75 -4.30
C ARG A 132 -9.28 -8.27 -3.95
N ALA A 133 -8.42 -7.52 -4.65
CA ALA A 133 -8.16 -6.13 -4.29
C ALA A 133 -7.81 -5.23 -5.50
N ILE A 134 -7.91 -3.91 -5.26
CA ILE A 134 -7.42 -2.86 -6.13
C ILE A 134 -6.03 -2.48 -5.62
N GLY A 135 -4.96 -2.94 -6.28
CA GLY A 135 -3.59 -2.90 -5.77
C GLY A 135 -3.10 -1.52 -5.32
N ASN A 136 -3.40 -0.46 -6.07
CA ASN A 136 -3.00 0.91 -5.71
C ASN A 136 -3.72 1.44 -4.45
N GLN A 137 -4.97 1.02 -4.18
CA GLN A 137 -5.68 1.39 -2.96
C GLN A 137 -5.07 0.66 -1.75
N ILE A 138 -4.72 -0.61 -1.90
CA ILE A 138 -4.01 -1.35 -0.82
C ILE A 138 -2.63 -0.73 -0.58
N GLN A 139 -1.90 -0.34 -1.62
CA GLN A 139 -0.63 0.36 -1.47
C GLN A 139 -0.80 1.67 -0.69
N GLN A 140 -1.86 2.44 -0.95
CA GLN A 140 -2.19 3.65 -0.19
C GLN A 140 -2.43 3.35 1.31
N VAL A 141 -3.18 2.28 1.62
CA VAL A 141 -3.39 1.83 3.01
C VAL A 141 -2.06 1.52 3.68
N LEU A 142 -1.18 0.76 3.00
CA LEU A 142 0.14 0.38 3.53
C LEU A 142 1.00 1.62 3.82
N LEU A 143 1.11 2.53 2.88
CA LEU A 143 1.90 3.75 3.04
C LEU A 143 1.38 4.61 4.19
N ASN A 144 0.06 4.76 4.34
CA ASN A 144 -0.54 5.50 5.44
C ASN A 144 -0.22 4.85 6.81
N LEU A 145 -0.39 3.53 6.93
CA LEU A 145 -0.14 2.82 8.19
C LEU A 145 1.35 2.82 8.56
N MET A 146 2.24 2.55 7.61
CA MET A 146 3.69 2.56 7.85
C MET A 146 4.22 3.96 8.16
N THR A 147 3.71 5.01 7.49
CA THR A 147 4.05 6.40 7.81
C THR A 147 3.59 6.77 9.22
N ASN A 148 2.38 6.38 9.62
CA ASN A 148 1.89 6.61 10.99
C ASN A 148 2.76 5.88 12.02
N ALA A 149 3.15 4.64 11.76
CA ALA A 149 4.04 3.86 12.61
C ALA A 149 5.39 4.57 12.78
N ARG A 150 6.01 5.02 11.67
CA ARG A 150 7.26 5.79 11.72
C ARG A 150 7.11 7.07 12.56
N GLN A 151 6.00 7.81 12.36
CA GLN A 151 5.73 9.05 13.11
C GLN A 151 5.52 8.80 14.61
N ALA A 152 5.05 7.62 15.02
CA ALA A 152 4.93 7.22 16.42
C ALA A 152 6.29 6.86 17.06
N MET A 153 7.38 6.76 16.27
CA MET A 153 8.73 6.37 16.66
C MET A 153 9.75 7.48 16.32
N PRO A 154 9.65 8.70 16.87
CA PRO A 154 10.55 9.80 16.51
C PRO A 154 12.02 9.52 16.86
N ASP A 155 12.27 8.79 17.95
CA ASP A 155 13.61 8.47 18.45
C ASP A 155 14.13 7.10 17.98
N GLY A 156 13.39 6.46 17.07
CA GLY A 156 13.66 5.12 16.58
C GLY A 156 12.76 4.06 17.19
N GLY A 157 12.93 2.83 16.74
CA GLY A 157 12.13 1.70 17.20
C GLY A 157 12.13 0.53 16.23
N GLU A 158 11.16 -0.35 16.37
CA GLU A 158 10.98 -1.51 15.51
C GLU A 158 9.60 -1.47 14.82
N LEU A 159 9.60 -1.67 13.50
CA LEU A 159 8.41 -1.87 12.68
C LEU A 159 8.36 -3.32 12.20
N VAL A 160 7.39 -4.08 12.68
CA VAL A 160 7.17 -5.48 12.29
C VAL A 160 6.03 -5.55 11.28
N LEU A 161 6.31 -6.13 10.12
CA LEU A 161 5.32 -6.42 9.08
C LEU A 161 5.11 -7.93 9.03
N ARG A 162 3.89 -8.38 9.31
CA ARG A 162 3.54 -9.80 9.27
C ARG A 162 2.45 -10.05 8.27
N LEU A 163 2.63 -11.07 7.43
CA LEU A 163 1.65 -11.54 6.47
C LEU A 163 1.37 -13.02 6.71
N ASN A 164 0.11 -13.36 6.98
CA ASN A 164 -0.29 -14.74 7.20
C ASN A 164 -1.74 -14.98 6.77
N ARG A 165 -2.06 -16.24 6.50
CA ARG A 165 -3.44 -16.66 6.26
C ARG A 165 -4.20 -16.72 7.59
N ASP A 166 -5.48 -16.37 7.60
CA ASP A 166 -6.32 -16.55 8.79
C ASP A 166 -6.57 -18.04 9.10
N ALA A 167 -7.05 -18.35 10.30
CA ALA A 167 -7.29 -19.73 10.73
C ALA A 167 -8.34 -20.46 9.88
N SER A 168 -9.30 -19.74 9.31
CA SER A 168 -10.32 -20.32 8.41
C SER A 168 -9.82 -20.57 7.00
N GLY A 169 -8.69 -19.98 6.63
CA GLY A 169 -8.17 -20.02 5.28
C GLY A 169 -8.93 -19.16 4.26
N SER A 170 -9.93 -18.41 4.69
CA SER A 170 -10.78 -17.58 3.82
C SER A 170 -10.28 -16.16 3.60
N ALA A 171 -9.33 -15.73 4.44
CA ALA A 171 -8.77 -14.38 4.40
C ALA A 171 -7.25 -14.38 4.62
N VAL A 172 -6.62 -13.29 4.23
CA VAL A 172 -5.22 -12.98 4.52
C VAL A 172 -5.17 -11.83 5.51
N ASN A 173 -4.40 -12.00 6.57
CA ASN A 173 -4.12 -10.99 7.58
C ASN A 173 -2.76 -10.34 7.28
N LEU A 174 -2.76 -9.02 7.22
CA LEU A 174 -1.58 -8.19 7.19
C LEU A 174 -1.52 -7.39 8.48
N THR A 175 -0.49 -7.60 9.28
CA THR A 175 -0.25 -6.88 10.53
C THR A 175 0.93 -5.95 10.38
N ILE A 176 0.73 -4.69 10.76
CA ILE A 176 1.73 -3.64 10.83
C ILE A 176 1.82 -3.22 12.29
N ARG A 177 2.94 -3.55 12.96
CA ARG A 177 3.15 -3.28 14.37
C ARG A 177 4.36 -2.39 14.58
N ASP A 178 4.17 -1.29 15.27
CA ASP A 178 5.23 -0.40 15.73
C ASP A 178 5.51 -0.57 17.24
N SER A 179 6.69 -0.18 17.67
CA SER A 179 7.08 -0.08 19.08
C SER A 179 7.03 1.36 19.59
N GLY A 180 6.19 2.21 18.99
CA GLY A 180 6.13 3.64 19.27
C GLY A 180 5.37 4.01 20.54
N SER A 181 4.94 5.26 20.60
CA SER A 181 4.26 5.86 21.75
C SER A 181 2.93 5.17 22.12
N GLY A 182 2.31 4.47 21.20
CA GLY A 182 0.98 3.87 21.38
C GLY A 182 -0.14 4.90 21.39
N ILE A 183 -1.38 4.40 21.54
CA ILE A 183 -2.63 5.16 21.52
C ILE A 183 -3.39 4.90 22.82
N SER A 184 -3.92 5.94 23.43
CA SER A 184 -4.69 5.80 24.67
C SER A 184 -6.06 5.14 24.43
N ARG A 185 -6.61 4.50 25.45
CA ARG A 185 -7.96 3.88 25.35
C ARG A 185 -9.06 4.86 24.99
N GLU A 186 -8.92 6.12 25.36
CA GLU A 186 -9.89 7.18 25.08
C GLU A 186 -9.84 7.62 23.61
N GLN A 187 -8.68 7.50 22.98
CA GLN A 187 -8.45 7.87 21.58
C GLN A 187 -8.83 6.75 20.60
N LEU A 188 -8.63 5.46 21.00
CA LEU A 188 -8.85 4.30 20.13
C LEU A 188 -10.20 4.31 19.38
N PRO A 189 -11.34 4.66 19.99
CA PRO A 189 -12.63 4.71 19.29
C PRO A 189 -12.67 5.79 18.18
N LYS A 190 -11.87 6.84 18.32
CA LYS A 190 -11.91 8.04 17.46
C LYS A 190 -10.87 8.05 16.34
N ILE A 191 -9.88 7.16 16.36
CA ILE A 191 -8.76 7.22 15.40
C ILE A 191 -9.18 7.03 13.93
N PHE A 192 -10.35 6.44 13.69
CA PHE A 192 -10.92 6.28 12.35
C PHE A 192 -11.92 7.38 11.99
N ASP A 193 -12.19 8.34 12.90
CA ASP A 193 -13.05 9.48 12.59
C ASP A 193 -12.33 10.44 11.65
N ARG A 194 -13.06 11.01 10.70
CA ARG A 194 -12.50 11.97 9.75
C ARG A 194 -12.05 13.24 10.48
N PHE A 195 -10.89 13.76 10.10
CA PHE A 195 -10.25 14.94 10.68
C PHE A 195 -9.81 14.79 12.14
N TYR A 196 -9.91 13.59 12.71
CA TYR A 196 -9.33 13.33 14.02
C TYR A 196 -7.83 13.17 13.91
N SER A 197 -7.09 14.00 14.62
CA SER A 197 -5.63 13.96 14.72
C SER A 197 -5.20 14.36 16.12
N THR A 198 -4.25 13.64 16.68
CA THR A 198 -3.59 14.01 17.96
C THR A 198 -2.35 14.86 17.72
N LYS A 199 -2.02 15.16 16.47
CA LYS A 199 -0.83 15.92 16.07
C LYS A 199 -1.20 17.40 15.99
N ASN A 200 -0.63 18.20 16.89
CA ASN A 200 -0.81 19.64 16.90
C ASN A 200 0.18 20.31 15.94
N GLY A 201 -0.27 20.54 14.69
CA GLY A 201 0.50 21.28 13.68
C GLY A 201 1.48 20.41 12.86
N PRO A 202 2.18 21.05 11.90
CA PRO A 202 3.19 20.39 11.09
C PRO A 202 4.43 20.02 11.93
N ASP A 203 4.97 18.82 11.67
CA ASP A 203 6.25 18.38 12.24
C ASP A 203 7.42 19.21 11.67
N GLU A 204 8.66 18.95 12.12
CA GLU A 204 9.88 19.63 11.62
C GLU A 204 10.08 19.53 10.09
N SER A 205 9.38 18.62 9.43
CA SER A 205 9.36 18.49 7.97
C SER A 205 8.21 19.24 7.29
N GLY A 206 7.42 20.03 8.04
CA GLY A 206 6.24 20.75 7.54
C GLY A 206 5.01 19.84 7.34
N LYS A 207 5.04 18.60 7.83
CA LYS A 207 4.01 17.57 7.63
C LYS A 207 3.12 17.46 8.88
N GLY A 208 1.94 18.04 8.81
CA GLY A 208 0.89 17.91 9.83
C GLY A 208 0.00 16.68 9.56
N GLY A 209 -0.52 16.09 10.63
CA GLY A 209 -1.53 15.04 10.48
C GLY A 209 -2.87 15.64 10.01
N THR A 210 -3.28 15.38 8.77
CA THR A 210 -4.56 15.84 8.21
C THR A 210 -5.79 15.22 8.88
N GLY A 211 -5.60 14.20 9.71
CA GLY A 211 -6.69 13.43 10.33
C GLY A 211 -7.53 12.61 9.35
N VAL A 212 -7.07 12.47 8.10
CA VAL A 212 -7.83 11.78 7.04
C VAL A 212 -7.24 10.40 6.71
N GLY A 213 -5.97 10.16 7.05
CA GLY A 213 -5.25 8.94 6.63
C GLY A 213 -5.88 7.64 7.13
N LEU A 214 -6.21 7.53 8.42
CA LEU A 214 -6.79 6.31 8.99
C LEU A 214 -8.25 6.10 8.58
N SER A 215 -9.05 7.17 8.48
CA SER A 215 -10.43 7.08 7.95
C SER A 215 -10.43 6.59 6.50
N THR A 216 -9.51 7.09 5.65
CA THR A 216 -9.34 6.60 4.29
C THR A 216 -8.92 5.12 4.26
N CYS A 217 -8.02 4.69 5.17
CA CYS A 217 -7.67 3.27 5.27
C CYS A 217 -8.90 2.41 5.55
N LYS A 218 -9.74 2.84 6.49
CA LYS A 218 -10.98 2.11 6.81
C LYS A 218 -11.93 2.08 5.62
N ASP A 219 -12.21 3.22 4.99
CA ASP A 219 -13.09 3.30 3.82
C ASP A 219 -12.62 2.37 2.68
N ILE A 220 -11.30 2.33 2.42
CA ILE A 220 -10.72 1.43 1.42
C ILE A 220 -10.92 -0.04 1.81
N ILE A 221 -10.56 -0.41 3.03
CA ILE A 221 -10.65 -1.81 3.48
C ILE A 221 -12.09 -2.30 3.50
N ASP A 222 -13.03 -1.46 3.97
CA ASP A 222 -14.46 -1.77 3.98
C ASP A 222 -14.99 -1.97 2.54
N ALA A 223 -14.57 -1.13 1.57
CA ALA A 223 -14.90 -1.28 0.14
C ALA A 223 -14.34 -2.57 -0.48
N HIS A 224 -13.27 -3.13 0.10
CA HIS A 224 -12.67 -4.41 -0.29
C HIS A 224 -13.35 -5.63 0.39
N GLY A 225 -14.40 -5.41 1.18
CA GLY A 225 -15.03 -6.47 1.97
C GLY A 225 -14.12 -7.02 3.07
N GLY A 226 -13.11 -6.25 3.43
CA GLY A 226 -12.14 -6.58 4.46
C GLY A 226 -12.51 -6.01 5.83
N ARG A 227 -11.55 -6.06 6.75
CA ARG A 227 -11.68 -5.50 8.10
C ARG A 227 -10.34 -4.95 8.55
N ILE A 228 -10.34 -3.78 9.20
CA ILE A 228 -9.17 -3.23 9.89
C ILE A 228 -9.42 -3.25 11.41
N ARG A 229 -8.42 -3.73 12.17
CA ARG A 229 -8.44 -3.75 13.64
C ARG A 229 -7.19 -3.03 14.14
N VAL A 230 -7.29 -2.52 15.37
CA VAL A 230 -6.18 -1.86 16.05
C VAL A 230 -6.08 -2.38 17.47
N GLU A 231 -4.86 -2.68 17.89
CA GLU A 231 -4.49 -3.00 19.27
C GLU A 231 -3.35 -2.06 19.65
N SER A 232 -3.49 -1.35 20.76
CA SER A 232 -2.48 -0.41 21.19
C SER A 232 -2.41 -0.31 22.70
N THR A 233 -1.19 -0.06 23.18
CA THR A 233 -0.91 0.22 24.59
C THR A 233 0.09 1.38 24.64
N VAL A 234 -0.23 2.43 25.40
CA VAL A 234 0.64 3.58 25.59
C VAL A 234 2.02 3.13 26.07
N GLY A 235 3.07 3.60 25.42
CA GLY A 235 4.46 3.25 25.70
C GLY A 235 4.91 1.87 25.20
N LYS A 236 4.03 1.09 24.56
CA LYS A 236 4.39 -0.23 23.99
C LYS A 236 4.23 -0.32 22.49
N GLY A 237 3.53 0.66 21.88
CA GLY A 237 3.29 0.73 20.44
C GLY A 237 1.88 0.34 20.03
N THR A 238 1.69 0.25 18.71
CA THR A 238 0.41 -0.02 18.07
C THR A 238 0.54 -1.14 17.05
N ALA A 239 -0.48 -1.97 16.93
CA ALA A 239 -0.61 -2.98 15.90
C ALA A 239 -1.91 -2.76 15.11
N PHE A 240 -1.79 -2.49 13.83
CA PHE A 240 -2.92 -2.51 12.89
C PHE A 240 -2.95 -3.85 12.18
N THR A 241 -4.09 -4.52 12.17
CA THR A 241 -4.32 -5.76 11.41
C THR A 241 -5.38 -5.52 10.36
N VAL A 242 -4.99 -5.63 9.10
CA VAL A 242 -5.86 -5.59 7.93
C VAL A 242 -6.16 -7.01 7.49
N GLN A 243 -7.42 -7.36 7.41
CA GLN A 243 -7.91 -8.65 6.92
C GLN A 243 -8.59 -8.44 5.58
N LEU A 244 -8.17 -9.19 4.55
CA LEU A 244 -8.72 -9.13 3.20
C LEU A 244 -9.17 -10.52 2.75
N PRO A 245 -10.31 -10.65 2.05
CA PRO A 245 -10.77 -11.94 1.54
C PRO A 245 -9.82 -12.48 0.47
N VAL A 246 -9.57 -13.78 0.51
CA VAL A 246 -8.83 -14.50 -0.52
C VAL A 246 -9.54 -14.35 -1.86
N TYR A 247 -8.78 -14.15 -2.93
CA TYR A 247 -9.33 -14.20 -4.27
C TYR A 247 -9.85 -15.59 -4.57
N GLN A 248 -11.14 -15.68 -4.87
CA GLN A 248 -11.76 -16.89 -5.35
C GLN A 248 -11.99 -16.73 -6.86
N GLU A 249 -11.34 -17.56 -7.64
CA GLU A 249 -11.67 -17.65 -9.06
C GLU A 249 -13.14 -18.08 -9.16
N LYS A 250 -14.01 -17.25 -9.76
CA LYS A 250 -15.37 -17.69 -10.02
C LYS A 250 -15.26 -18.96 -10.87
N ALA A 251 -15.69 -20.10 -10.34
CA ALA A 251 -15.88 -21.29 -11.12
C ALA A 251 -16.64 -20.86 -12.39
N LYS A 252 -16.05 -21.06 -13.56
CA LYS A 252 -16.79 -20.96 -14.80
C LYS A 252 -18.00 -21.86 -14.63
N LEU A 253 -19.18 -21.27 -14.55
CA LEU A 253 -20.42 -22.04 -14.71
C LEU A 253 -20.26 -22.76 -16.03
N ASP A 254 -20.00 -24.05 -15.96
CA ASP A 254 -19.95 -24.91 -17.10
C ASP A 254 -21.19 -24.64 -17.94
N GLY A 255 -20.98 -24.57 -19.26
CA GLY A 255 -22.01 -24.25 -20.24
C GLY A 255 -23.24 -25.17 -20.12
N PRO A 256 -24.32 -24.85 -20.83
CA PRO A 256 -25.59 -25.49 -20.64
C PRO A 256 -25.46 -27.01 -20.77
N THR A 257 -25.95 -27.73 -19.74
CA THR A 257 -26.06 -29.19 -19.71
C THR A 257 -26.66 -29.66 -21.02
N PRO A 258 -26.05 -30.59 -21.78
CA PRO A 258 -26.62 -31.08 -23.02
C PRO A 258 -27.95 -31.72 -22.70
N ILE A 259 -29.03 -31.20 -23.32
CA ILE A 259 -30.37 -31.76 -23.24
C ILE A 259 -30.31 -33.14 -23.85
N THR A 260 -30.40 -34.18 -23.01
CA THR A 260 -30.56 -35.56 -23.43
C THR A 260 -31.88 -35.66 -24.19
N LYS A 261 -31.81 -35.89 -25.50
CA LYS A 261 -33.00 -36.16 -26.31
C LYS A 261 -33.72 -37.36 -25.75
N LEU A 262 -34.91 -37.13 -25.16
CA LEU A 262 -35.87 -38.22 -24.90
C LEU A 262 -36.24 -38.89 -26.24
N GLY A 263 -35.80 -40.11 -26.40
CA GLY A 263 -36.25 -40.98 -27.52
C GLY A 263 -37.74 -41.31 -27.36
N ILE A 264 -38.55 -40.88 -28.32
CA ILE A 264 -39.93 -41.31 -28.47
C ILE A 264 -39.88 -42.62 -29.26
N PRO A 265 -40.41 -43.74 -28.78
CA PRO A 265 -40.48 -44.96 -29.58
C PRO A 265 -41.60 -44.81 -30.64
N ILE A 266 -41.23 -44.88 -31.91
CA ILE A 266 -42.18 -44.97 -33.01
C ILE A 266 -42.67 -46.42 -33.04
N GLY A 267 -43.93 -46.62 -32.66
CA GLY A 267 -44.63 -47.91 -32.80
C GLY A 267 -44.87 -48.24 -34.26
N GLN A 268 -44.61 -49.52 -34.57
CA GLN A 268 -44.92 -50.15 -35.83
C GLN A 268 -46.46 -50.29 -36.03
N ARG A 269 -46.92 -49.89 -37.20
CA ARG A 269 -47.94 -50.56 -37.96
C ARG A 269 -47.64 -50.40 -39.47
#